data_84bf7adedbca0e692a2d33d56853a8fb
#
_entry.id   84bf7adedbca0e692a2d33d56853a8fb
#
_cell.length_a   1.000
_cell.length_b   1.000
_cell.length_c   1.000
_cell.angle_alpha   90.00
_cell.angle_beta   90.00
_cell.angle_gamma   90.00
#
_symmetry.space_group_name_H-M   'P 1'
#
loop_
_entity.id
_entity.type
_entity.pdbx_description
1 polymer ?
#
loop_
_entity_poly.entity_id
_entity_poly.type
_entity_poly.pdbx_seq_one_letter_code
_entity_poly.pdbx_strand_id
1 'polypeptide(L)'
;MSETCGDHIVRSFPVKDGRFLHHWHKANSMTDHALLSVLERIADSLERMNPKPPSADILKHHDAFIWQAAMGTLAPVEKVSGVSLSLLRGIERQISQVMTNTRHFAEGFTANNVMLWGARGMGKSSLVKASIATVNAEQRAKGKPTLALIEIQRDELSTLPKLLAVLRTTDRRCILFCDDLSFESQDADYKSLKSVLDGGIGGRPDNVLVYATSNRRHLMPRDMIENETGSAINPSEAIEEKVSLSDRFGLWIGLYGASQDEYLEIVNAYAEARKLPISPEDLRRKALQWALTRGSRSGRVAAQFIDDLSAELGRPL
;
A
#
# COMPACT_ATOMS: atom_id res chain seq x y z
N MET A 1 81.78 -6.38 -5.25
CA MET A 1 81.61 -6.60 -3.83
C MET A 1 80.22 -7.24 -3.70
N SER A 2 80.16 -8.60 -3.78
CA SER A 2 80.29 -9.60 -2.70
C SER A 2 79.23 -9.32 -1.63
N GLU A 3 78.26 -10.19 -1.40
CA GLU A 3 78.31 -11.47 -0.68
C GLU A 3 76.94 -12.09 -0.80
N THR A 4 76.71 -13.26 -1.33
CA THR A 4 76.82 -14.62 -0.74
C THR A 4 75.95 -14.82 0.51
N CYS A 5 75.17 -15.85 0.35
CA CYS A 5 74.98 -16.95 1.29
C CYS A 5 73.62 -17.19 1.89
N GLY A 6 73.20 -18.41 1.76
CA GLY A 6 72.12 -18.98 2.53
C GLY A 6 71.58 -20.28 1.96
N ASP A 7 72.43 -21.26 1.77
CA ASP A 7 72.05 -22.67 1.55
C ASP A 7 71.22 -23.18 2.73
N HIS A 8 69.94 -23.43 2.54
CA HIS A 8 69.22 -24.28 3.42
C HIS A 8 69.04 -25.67 2.84
N ILE A 9 69.82 -26.56 3.44
CA ILE A 9 69.87 -28.01 3.30
C ILE A 9 68.38 -28.56 3.30
N VAL A 10 67.92 -28.97 2.13
CA VAL A 10 66.78 -29.83 2.02
C VAL A 10 67.20 -31.26 2.31
N ARG A 11 67.01 -31.70 3.53
CA ARG A 11 67.12 -33.14 3.88
C ARG A 11 65.99 -33.89 3.19
N SER A 12 66.33 -34.64 2.16
CA SER A 12 65.49 -35.63 1.53
C SER A 12 65.17 -36.76 2.51
N PHE A 13 63.97 -36.87 2.99
CA PHE A 13 63.46 -38.07 3.65
C PHE A 13 63.01 -39.05 2.58
N PRO A 14 63.39 -40.33 2.67
CA PRO A 14 62.89 -41.33 1.72
C PRO A 14 61.41 -41.61 1.99
N VAL A 15 60.59 -41.29 1.00
CA VAL A 15 59.16 -41.67 0.99
C VAL A 15 59.09 -43.19 0.68
N LYS A 16 59.02 -44.01 1.71
CA LYS A 16 58.52 -45.35 1.62
C LYS A 16 57.06 -45.34 2.09
N ASP A 17 56.20 -45.80 1.21
CA ASP A 17 54.78 -46.06 1.33
C ASP A 17 53.84 -44.88 0.97
N GLY A 18 53.19 -45.07 -0.20
CA GLY A 18 52.13 -44.19 -0.74
C GLY A 18 50.83 -44.11 0.08
N ARG A 19 50.84 -44.65 1.31
CA ARG A 19 49.73 -44.59 2.24
C ARG A 19 49.61 -43.28 3.01
N PHE A 20 50.71 -42.54 3.15
CA PHE A 20 50.68 -41.25 3.89
C PHE A 20 50.05 -40.13 3.08
N LEU A 21 50.22 -40.10 1.77
CA LEU A 21 49.61 -39.12 0.88
C LEU A 21 48.12 -39.31 0.77
N HIS A 22 47.63 -40.56 0.82
CA HIS A 22 46.19 -40.81 0.75
C HIS A 22 45.44 -40.44 2.04
N HIS A 23 46.10 -40.45 3.20
CA HIS A 23 45.51 -39.99 4.47
C HIS A 23 45.50 -38.47 4.57
N TRP A 24 46.51 -37.80 4.01
CA TRP A 24 46.59 -36.34 4.02
C TRP A 24 45.55 -35.71 3.09
N HIS A 25 45.33 -36.28 1.91
CA HIS A 25 44.26 -35.85 1.02
C HIS A 25 42.84 -36.10 1.59
N LYS A 26 42.66 -37.22 2.29
CA LYS A 26 41.36 -37.48 2.94
C LYS A 26 41.10 -36.58 4.14
N ALA A 27 42.11 -36.26 4.93
CA ALA A 27 41.99 -35.35 6.07
C ALA A 27 41.76 -33.90 5.61
N ASN A 28 42.43 -33.42 4.54
CA ASN A 28 42.16 -32.09 3.97
C ASN A 28 40.77 -31.99 3.32
N SER A 29 40.31 -33.03 2.62
CA SER A 29 38.98 -32.96 2.00
C SER A 29 37.83 -32.97 3.05
N MET A 30 38.02 -33.61 4.19
CA MET A 30 37.02 -33.55 5.29
C MET A 30 37.04 -32.22 6.03
N THR A 31 38.22 -31.58 6.19
CA THR A 31 38.31 -30.23 6.77
C THR A 31 37.78 -29.16 5.83
N ASP A 32 37.97 -29.30 4.52
CA ASP A 32 37.43 -28.38 3.52
C ASP A 32 35.92 -28.47 3.46
N HIS A 33 35.30 -29.65 3.53
CA HIS A 33 33.84 -29.82 3.57
C HIS A 33 33.23 -29.25 4.86
N ALA A 34 33.85 -29.45 6.00
CA ALA A 34 33.40 -28.88 7.27
C ALA A 34 33.51 -27.33 7.27
N LEU A 35 34.61 -26.81 6.71
CA LEU A 35 34.82 -25.37 6.57
C LEU A 35 33.77 -24.74 5.61
N LEU A 36 33.51 -25.38 4.46
CA LEU A 36 32.48 -24.92 3.51
C LEU A 36 31.11 -24.90 4.16
N SER A 37 30.75 -25.95 4.90
CA SER A 37 29.46 -26.00 5.60
C SER A 37 29.30 -24.88 6.66
N VAL A 38 30.37 -24.51 7.35
CA VAL A 38 30.37 -23.40 8.30
C VAL A 38 30.28 -22.05 7.57
N LEU A 39 31.00 -21.88 6.45
CA LEU A 39 30.91 -20.68 5.63
C LEU A 39 29.52 -20.49 4.99
N GLU A 40 28.90 -21.57 4.52
CA GLU A 40 27.51 -21.55 4.04
C GLU A 40 26.55 -21.10 5.15
N ARG A 41 26.66 -21.66 6.35
CA ARG A 41 25.84 -21.25 7.50
C ARG A 41 26.07 -19.81 7.91
N ILE A 42 27.30 -19.30 7.82
CA ILE A 42 27.62 -17.89 8.07
C ILE A 42 27.00 -17.02 6.96
N ALA A 43 27.17 -17.41 5.70
CA ALA A 43 26.57 -16.72 4.56
C ALA A 43 25.03 -16.64 4.70
N ASP A 44 24.37 -17.76 4.97
CA ASP A 44 22.92 -17.83 5.23
C ASP A 44 22.50 -16.95 6.42
N SER A 45 23.33 -16.87 7.45
CA SER A 45 23.05 -16.03 8.62
C SER A 45 23.19 -14.54 8.28
N LEU A 46 24.21 -14.17 7.52
CA LEU A 46 24.43 -12.81 7.02
C LEU A 46 23.33 -12.39 6.02
N GLU A 47 22.91 -13.30 5.14
CA GLU A 47 21.79 -13.03 4.23
C GLU A 47 20.46 -12.83 4.97
N ARG A 48 20.24 -13.56 6.07
CA ARG A 48 19.07 -13.34 6.96
C ARG A 48 19.15 -12.01 7.72
N MET A 49 20.34 -11.56 8.09
CA MET A 49 20.56 -10.28 8.78
C MET A 49 20.48 -9.08 7.83
N ASN A 50 20.85 -9.29 6.56
CA ASN A 50 20.77 -8.28 5.51
C ASN A 50 20.06 -8.88 4.29
N PRO A 51 18.72 -9.05 4.36
CA PRO A 51 17.97 -9.59 3.26
C PRO A 51 18.22 -8.74 2.01
N LYS A 52 18.43 -9.40 0.87
CA LYS A 52 18.54 -8.69 -0.42
C LYS A 52 17.41 -7.68 -0.53
N PRO A 53 17.70 -6.45 -0.98
CA PRO A 53 16.63 -5.48 -1.20
C PRO A 53 15.56 -6.15 -2.05
N PRO A 54 14.27 -5.94 -1.71
CA PRO A 54 13.16 -6.61 -2.40
C PRO A 54 13.31 -6.35 -3.89
N SER A 55 13.40 -7.43 -4.64
CA SER A 55 13.43 -7.34 -6.09
C SER A 55 12.09 -6.77 -6.56
N ALA A 56 12.12 -5.71 -7.35
CA ALA A 56 10.92 -5.18 -8.01
C ALA A 56 10.26 -6.21 -8.96
N ASP A 57 10.89 -7.38 -9.15
CA ASP A 57 10.36 -8.45 -9.99
C ASP A 57 8.98 -8.95 -9.52
N ILE A 58 8.70 -8.92 -8.21
CA ILE A 58 7.39 -9.30 -7.69
C ILE A 58 6.27 -8.42 -8.28
N LEU A 59 6.58 -7.16 -8.61
CA LEU A 59 5.65 -6.24 -9.24
C LEU A 59 5.23 -6.68 -10.66
N LYS A 60 5.92 -7.63 -11.30
CA LYS A 60 5.57 -8.13 -12.63
C LYS A 60 4.41 -9.14 -12.62
N HIS A 61 4.16 -9.79 -11.47
CA HIS A 61 3.28 -10.95 -11.38
C HIS A 61 1.94 -10.67 -10.70
N HIS A 62 1.85 -9.60 -9.91
CA HIS A 62 0.64 -9.25 -9.16
C HIS A 62 0.29 -7.77 -9.36
N ASP A 63 -0.98 -7.41 -9.13
CA ASP A 63 -1.45 -6.02 -9.26
C ASP A 63 -1.63 -5.32 -7.93
N ALA A 64 -1.61 -6.04 -6.83
CA ALA A 64 -1.81 -5.46 -5.50
C ALA A 64 -0.81 -6.01 -4.48
N PHE A 65 -0.39 -5.13 -3.57
CA PHE A 65 0.65 -5.42 -2.59
C PHE A 65 0.36 -4.69 -1.29
N ILE A 66 0.88 -5.25 -0.19
CA ILE A 66 0.97 -4.58 1.11
C ILE A 66 2.45 -4.36 1.40
N TRP A 67 2.81 -3.14 1.77
CA TRP A 67 4.15 -2.84 2.25
C TRP A 67 4.34 -3.41 3.65
N GLN A 68 5.42 -4.14 3.84
CA GLN A 68 5.83 -4.71 5.13
C GLN A 68 7.10 -4.00 5.61
N ALA A 69 6.93 -2.93 6.35
CA ALA A 69 8.02 -2.04 6.77
C ALA A 69 9.13 -2.75 7.55
N ALA A 70 8.78 -3.68 8.43
CA ALA A 70 9.72 -4.43 9.25
C ALA A 70 10.69 -5.28 8.40
N MET A 71 10.20 -5.84 7.30
CA MET A 71 11.00 -6.65 6.37
C MET A 71 11.53 -5.84 5.19
N GLY A 72 10.99 -4.64 4.96
CA GLY A 72 11.30 -3.82 3.79
C GLY A 72 10.85 -4.46 2.48
N THR A 73 9.78 -5.25 2.47
CA THR A 73 9.31 -6.05 1.33
C THR A 73 7.88 -5.74 0.94
N LEU A 74 7.51 -6.11 -0.28
CA LEU A 74 6.14 -6.07 -0.79
C LEU A 74 5.52 -7.46 -0.70
N ALA A 75 4.43 -7.61 0.07
CA ALA A 75 3.64 -8.84 0.12
C ALA A 75 2.54 -8.79 -0.95
N PRO A 76 2.47 -9.74 -1.88
CA PRO A 76 1.43 -9.76 -2.90
C PRO A 76 0.06 -10.05 -2.31
N VAL A 77 -0.97 -9.45 -2.89
CA VAL A 77 -2.38 -9.68 -2.55
C VAL A 77 -3.07 -10.31 -3.75
N GLU A 78 -3.45 -11.57 -3.62
CA GLU A 78 -4.09 -12.34 -4.70
C GLU A 78 -5.46 -11.77 -5.08
N LYS A 79 -6.26 -11.39 -4.09
CA LYS A 79 -7.60 -10.86 -4.29
C LYS A 79 -7.82 -9.60 -3.46
N VAL A 80 -7.91 -8.47 -4.14
CA VAL A 80 -8.25 -7.19 -3.49
C VAL A 80 -9.72 -7.23 -3.05
N SER A 81 -9.95 -7.05 -1.76
CA SER A 81 -11.31 -6.89 -1.24
C SER A 81 -11.85 -5.52 -1.68
N GLY A 82 -12.97 -5.53 -2.36
CA GLY A 82 -13.61 -4.31 -2.85
C GLY A 82 -14.98 -4.58 -3.47
N VAL A 83 -15.69 -3.51 -3.73
CA VAL A 83 -16.97 -3.53 -4.42
C VAL A 83 -16.82 -3.03 -5.86
N SER A 84 -17.70 -3.44 -6.75
CA SER A 84 -17.74 -2.91 -8.11
C SER A 84 -18.07 -1.40 -8.09
N LEU A 85 -17.52 -0.64 -9.05
CA LEU A 85 -17.90 0.77 -9.24
C LEU A 85 -19.41 0.96 -9.41
N SER A 86 -20.09 0.00 -10.03
CA SER A 86 -21.54 0.02 -10.23
C SER A 86 -22.36 -0.01 -8.93
N LEU A 87 -21.76 -0.40 -7.81
CA LEU A 87 -22.40 -0.42 -6.49
C LEU A 87 -22.14 0.85 -5.67
N LEU A 88 -21.26 1.73 -6.15
CA LEU A 88 -20.98 3.02 -5.52
C LEU A 88 -21.96 4.06 -6.09
N ARG A 89 -23.08 4.27 -5.41
CA ARG A 89 -24.15 5.20 -5.81
C ARG A 89 -24.09 6.51 -5.02
N GLY A 90 -24.58 7.59 -5.63
CA GLY A 90 -24.63 8.92 -5.03
C GLY A 90 -23.28 9.65 -5.02
N ILE A 91 -22.28 9.10 -5.71
CA ILE A 91 -20.91 9.68 -5.82
C ILE A 91 -20.38 9.65 -7.26
N GLU A 92 -21.24 9.75 -8.25
CA GLU A 92 -20.91 9.58 -9.68
C GLU A 92 -19.87 10.62 -10.14
N ARG A 93 -19.97 11.87 -9.65
CA ARG A 93 -18.99 12.92 -9.94
C ARG A 93 -17.60 12.57 -9.41
N GLN A 94 -17.52 12.08 -8.19
CA GLN A 94 -16.29 11.66 -7.54
C GLN A 94 -15.68 10.46 -8.28
N ILE A 95 -16.51 9.49 -8.67
CA ILE A 95 -16.09 8.35 -9.51
C ILE A 95 -15.47 8.87 -10.81
N SER A 96 -16.13 9.76 -11.53
CA SER A 96 -15.65 10.31 -12.79
C SER A 96 -14.28 10.98 -12.64
N GLN A 97 -14.09 11.79 -11.59
CA GLN A 97 -12.83 12.49 -11.32
C GLN A 97 -11.68 11.51 -11.02
N VAL A 98 -11.90 10.54 -10.13
CA VAL A 98 -10.88 9.54 -9.77
C VAL A 98 -10.54 8.65 -10.97
N MET A 99 -11.57 8.18 -11.70
CA MET A 99 -11.36 7.34 -12.89
C MET A 99 -10.58 8.04 -13.98
N THR A 100 -10.90 9.31 -14.28
CA THR A 100 -10.18 10.10 -15.30
C THR A 100 -8.71 10.27 -14.90
N ASN A 101 -8.43 10.63 -13.65
CA ASN A 101 -7.07 10.79 -13.14
C ASN A 101 -6.28 9.46 -13.20
N THR A 102 -6.93 8.36 -12.80
CA THR A 102 -6.30 7.03 -12.79
C THR A 102 -6.01 6.52 -14.20
N ARG A 103 -6.93 6.76 -15.17
CA ARG A 103 -6.70 6.43 -16.59
C ARG A 103 -5.55 7.23 -17.20
N HIS A 104 -5.51 8.56 -16.96
CA HIS A 104 -4.40 9.40 -17.41
C HIS A 104 -3.07 8.83 -16.92
N PHE A 105 -2.99 8.50 -15.64
CA PHE A 105 -1.78 7.90 -15.09
C PHE A 105 -1.44 6.55 -15.73
N ALA A 106 -2.41 5.66 -15.90
CA ALA A 106 -2.19 4.36 -16.53
C ALA A 106 -1.72 4.47 -18.00
N GLU A 107 -2.17 5.50 -18.71
CA GLU A 107 -1.83 5.75 -20.12
C GLU A 107 -0.52 6.52 -20.32
N GLY A 108 0.14 6.92 -19.23
CA GLY A 108 1.44 7.57 -19.31
C GLY A 108 1.40 9.09 -19.21
N PHE A 109 0.23 9.68 -19.06
CA PHE A 109 0.09 11.11 -18.85
C PHE A 109 0.39 11.51 -17.39
N THR A 110 0.64 12.79 -17.20
CA THR A 110 0.72 13.40 -15.86
C THR A 110 -0.63 13.29 -15.17
N ALA A 111 -0.60 12.99 -13.87
CA ALA A 111 -1.79 12.88 -13.05
C ALA A 111 -1.51 13.35 -11.63
N ASN A 112 -2.57 13.62 -10.88
CA ASN A 112 -2.48 14.22 -9.55
C ASN A 112 -2.51 13.15 -8.44
N ASN A 113 -1.88 13.45 -7.30
CA ASN A 113 -2.17 12.76 -6.06
C ASN A 113 -3.63 13.02 -5.66
N VAL A 114 -4.28 12.03 -5.04
CA VAL A 114 -5.72 12.07 -4.72
C VAL A 114 -5.92 11.94 -3.22
N MET A 115 -6.69 12.85 -2.64
CA MET A 115 -7.22 12.77 -1.29
C MET A 115 -8.74 12.64 -1.33
N LEU A 116 -9.26 11.52 -0.83
CA LEU A 116 -10.70 11.33 -0.61
C LEU A 116 -11.01 11.56 0.87
N TRP A 117 -11.81 12.56 1.18
CA TRP A 117 -12.19 12.86 2.56
C TRP A 117 -13.70 12.83 2.77
N GLY A 118 -14.15 12.69 4.01
CA GLY A 118 -15.56 12.82 4.32
C GLY A 118 -16.13 11.68 5.18
N ALA A 119 -17.43 11.52 5.19
CA ALA A 119 -18.16 10.66 6.10
C ALA A 119 -17.70 9.19 6.06
N ARG A 120 -17.70 8.54 7.21
CA ARG A 120 -17.35 7.11 7.33
C ARG A 120 -18.35 6.25 6.59
N GLY A 121 -17.88 5.18 5.96
CA GLY A 121 -18.71 4.21 5.27
C GLY A 121 -19.25 4.67 3.91
N MET A 122 -18.85 5.84 3.38
CA MET A 122 -19.30 6.38 2.08
C MET A 122 -18.50 5.86 0.87
N GLY A 123 -17.69 4.82 1.05
CA GLY A 123 -17.04 4.16 -0.07
C GLY A 123 -15.70 4.77 -0.51
N LYS A 124 -15.02 5.63 0.28
CA LYS A 124 -13.73 6.25 -0.08
C LYS A 124 -12.69 5.21 -0.51
N SER A 125 -12.37 4.27 0.37
CA SER A 125 -11.40 3.20 0.10
C SER A 125 -11.87 2.26 -1.00
N SER A 126 -13.18 1.99 -1.06
CA SER A 126 -13.79 1.19 -2.12
C SER A 126 -13.66 1.86 -3.49
N LEU A 127 -13.81 3.19 -3.56
CA LEU A 127 -13.64 3.95 -4.80
C LEU A 127 -12.20 3.86 -5.32
N VAL A 128 -11.19 3.98 -4.46
CA VAL A 128 -9.78 3.81 -4.87
C VAL A 128 -9.57 2.40 -5.44
N LYS A 129 -9.92 1.37 -4.68
CA LYS A 129 -9.72 -0.03 -5.07
C LYS A 129 -10.47 -0.39 -6.36
N ALA A 130 -11.75 0.02 -6.47
CA ALA A 130 -12.58 -0.24 -7.64
C ALA A 130 -12.09 0.51 -8.89
N SER A 131 -11.61 1.75 -8.75
CA SER A 131 -11.08 2.53 -9.86
C SER A 131 -9.83 1.86 -10.46
N ILE A 132 -8.91 1.41 -9.62
CA ILE A 132 -7.68 0.74 -10.08
C ILE A 132 -8.01 -0.61 -10.73
N ALA A 133 -8.90 -1.40 -10.11
CA ALA A 133 -9.35 -2.67 -10.68
C ALA A 133 -9.98 -2.51 -12.07
N THR A 134 -10.84 -1.48 -12.22
CA THR A 134 -11.51 -1.17 -13.50
C THR A 134 -10.49 -0.73 -14.55
N VAL A 135 -9.58 0.20 -14.22
CA VAL A 135 -8.54 0.66 -15.15
C VAL A 135 -7.61 -0.48 -15.53
N ASN A 136 -7.24 -1.36 -14.60
CA ASN A 136 -6.41 -2.52 -14.91
C ASN A 136 -7.12 -3.50 -15.85
N ALA A 137 -8.44 -3.70 -15.70
CA ALA A 137 -9.22 -4.50 -16.65
C ALA A 137 -9.23 -3.86 -18.06
N GLU A 138 -9.41 -2.53 -18.14
CA GLU A 138 -9.32 -1.78 -19.40
C GLU A 138 -7.94 -1.88 -20.05
N GLN A 139 -6.85 -1.77 -19.25
CA GLN A 139 -5.47 -1.88 -19.75
C GLN A 139 -5.18 -3.31 -20.28
N ARG A 140 -5.60 -4.36 -19.55
CA ARG A 140 -5.46 -5.74 -20.02
C ARG A 140 -6.19 -5.98 -21.32
N ALA A 141 -7.42 -5.47 -21.48
CA ALA A 141 -8.18 -5.60 -22.72
C ALA A 141 -7.48 -4.93 -23.92
N LYS A 142 -6.64 -3.91 -23.65
CA LYS A 142 -5.83 -3.21 -24.65
C LYS A 142 -4.42 -3.81 -24.82
N GLY A 143 -4.06 -4.89 -24.10
CA GLY A 143 -2.71 -5.46 -24.08
C GLY A 143 -1.64 -4.52 -23.51
N LYS A 144 -2.03 -3.57 -22.66
CA LYS A 144 -1.14 -2.57 -22.03
C LYS A 144 -0.77 -2.94 -20.60
N PRO A 145 0.34 -2.41 -20.07
CA PRO A 145 0.74 -2.62 -18.67
C PRO A 145 -0.33 -2.15 -17.69
N THR A 146 -0.53 -2.91 -16.63
CA THR A 146 -1.44 -2.57 -15.54
C THR A 146 -0.75 -1.74 -14.44
N LEU A 147 -1.53 -1.03 -13.65
CA LEU A 147 -1.07 -0.34 -12.44
C LEU A 147 -0.82 -1.34 -11.32
N ALA A 148 0.17 -1.07 -10.47
CA ALA A 148 0.33 -1.74 -9.19
C ALA A 148 -0.31 -0.89 -8.09
N LEU A 149 -1.18 -1.49 -7.28
CA LEU A 149 -1.73 -0.90 -6.06
C LEU A 149 -0.87 -1.34 -4.88
N ILE A 150 -0.31 -0.41 -4.12
CA ILE A 150 0.54 -0.71 -2.97
C ILE A 150 -0.06 -0.04 -1.75
N GLU A 151 -0.57 -0.83 -0.82
CA GLU A 151 -1.10 -0.33 0.45
C GLU A 151 0.04 -0.16 1.45
N ILE A 152 0.10 1.02 2.08
CA ILE A 152 0.98 1.33 3.20
C ILE A 152 0.11 1.70 4.39
N GLN A 153 0.40 1.11 5.56
CA GLN A 153 -0.29 1.46 6.79
C GLN A 153 0.17 2.84 7.28
N ARG A 154 -0.71 3.54 8.00
CA ARG A 154 -0.42 4.89 8.49
C ARG A 154 0.83 4.94 9.38
N ASP A 155 0.97 4.00 10.29
CA ASP A 155 2.10 3.86 11.22
C ASP A 155 3.41 3.42 10.56
N GLU A 156 3.38 3.04 9.30
CA GLU A 156 4.55 2.69 8.50
C GLU A 156 5.04 3.84 7.59
N LEU A 157 4.36 5.00 7.58
CA LEU A 157 4.69 6.13 6.70
C LEU A 157 6.11 6.67 6.90
N SER A 158 6.70 6.52 8.08
CA SER A 158 8.12 6.84 8.32
C SER A 158 9.08 6.04 7.44
N THR A 159 8.66 4.88 6.94
CA THR A 159 9.44 4.01 6.04
C THR A 159 9.20 4.29 4.55
N LEU A 160 8.36 5.26 4.22
CA LEU A 160 8.02 5.66 2.86
C LEU A 160 9.25 5.90 1.96
N PRO A 161 10.34 6.53 2.43
CA PRO A 161 11.55 6.68 1.61
C PRO A 161 12.16 5.34 1.17
N LYS A 162 12.10 4.29 2.01
CA LYS A 162 12.57 2.95 1.66
C LYS A 162 11.69 2.32 0.58
N LEU A 163 10.37 2.42 0.73
CA LEU A 163 9.43 1.94 -0.29
C LEU A 163 9.66 2.64 -1.63
N LEU A 164 9.80 3.98 -1.64
CA LEU A 164 10.05 4.73 -2.88
C LEU A 164 11.37 4.35 -3.54
N ALA A 165 12.41 4.00 -2.76
CA ALA A 165 13.67 3.50 -3.31
C ALA A 165 13.46 2.19 -4.09
N VAL A 166 12.60 1.29 -3.59
CA VAL A 166 12.21 0.07 -4.32
C VAL A 166 11.44 0.42 -5.59
N LEU A 167 10.47 1.34 -5.51
CA LEU A 167 9.62 1.70 -6.64
C LEU A 167 10.36 2.47 -7.74
N ARG A 168 11.50 3.08 -7.44
CA ARG A 168 12.40 3.69 -8.46
C ARG A 168 13.08 2.67 -9.36
N THR A 169 13.18 1.42 -8.93
CA THR A 169 13.86 0.37 -9.72
C THR A 169 12.96 -0.31 -10.75
N THR A 170 11.72 0.13 -10.88
CA THR A 170 10.75 -0.41 -11.84
C THR A 170 10.15 0.68 -12.71
N ASP A 171 9.88 0.35 -13.96
CA ASP A 171 9.13 1.21 -14.89
C ASP A 171 7.60 1.09 -14.71
N ARG A 172 7.15 0.12 -13.90
CA ARG A 172 5.73 -0.08 -13.64
C ARG A 172 5.15 1.11 -12.88
N ARG A 173 3.99 1.58 -13.33
CA ARG A 173 3.26 2.66 -12.66
C ARG A 173 2.57 2.13 -11.42
N CYS A 174 2.78 2.80 -10.29
CA CYS A 174 2.34 2.37 -8.98
C CYS A 174 1.43 3.44 -8.34
N ILE A 175 0.34 3.00 -7.74
CA ILE A 175 -0.49 3.84 -6.86
C ILE A 175 -0.21 3.40 -5.43
N LEU A 176 0.41 4.30 -4.68
CA LEU A 176 0.62 4.13 -3.26
C LEU A 176 -0.66 4.57 -2.53
N PHE A 177 -1.26 3.66 -1.81
CA PHE A 177 -2.53 3.86 -1.14
C PHE A 177 -2.36 3.86 0.38
N CYS A 178 -2.79 4.96 1.03
CA CYS A 178 -2.85 5.07 2.48
C CYS A 178 -4.31 5.27 2.90
N ASP A 179 -4.88 4.27 3.58
CA ASP A 179 -6.27 4.32 4.06
C ASP A 179 -6.35 4.98 5.45
N ASP A 180 -7.43 5.71 5.70
CA ASP A 180 -7.78 6.41 6.95
C ASP A 180 -6.65 7.31 7.50
N LEU A 181 -6.06 8.11 6.63
CA LEU A 181 -4.99 9.05 6.96
C LEU A 181 -5.48 10.12 7.91
N SER A 182 -4.86 10.20 9.08
CA SER A 182 -5.09 11.25 10.08
C SER A 182 -3.82 11.42 10.90
N PHE A 183 -3.44 12.65 11.23
CA PHE A 183 -2.24 12.95 12.00
C PHE A 183 -2.60 13.60 13.34
N GLU A 184 -1.76 13.35 14.32
CA GLU A 184 -1.70 14.08 15.57
C GLU A 184 -0.54 15.10 15.52
N SER A 185 -0.50 16.08 16.43
CA SER A 185 0.31 17.30 16.31
C SER A 185 1.83 17.10 16.21
N GLN A 186 2.38 15.93 16.52
CA GLN A 186 3.83 15.67 16.53
C GLN A 186 4.23 14.43 15.74
N ASP A 187 3.44 14.02 14.77
CA ASP A 187 3.65 12.78 14.02
C ASP A 187 4.85 12.89 13.07
N ALA A 188 5.87 12.06 13.26
CA ALA A 188 7.01 11.94 12.34
C ALA A 188 6.54 11.49 10.94
N ASP A 189 5.42 10.76 10.88
CA ASP A 189 4.79 10.25 9.67
C ASP A 189 4.28 11.38 8.77
N TYR A 190 3.79 12.48 9.37
CA TYR A 190 3.41 13.69 8.66
C TYR A 190 4.58 14.27 7.86
N LYS A 191 5.77 14.37 8.47
CA LYS A 191 6.98 14.93 7.81
C LYS A 191 7.43 14.07 6.64
N SER A 192 7.35 12.75 6.78
CA SER A 192 7.72 11.81 5.73
C SER A 192 6.80 11.95 4.52
N LEU A 193 5.48 11.99 4.74
CA LEU A 193 4.52 12.17 3.65
C LEU A 193 4.64 13.56 3.00
N LYS A 194 4.82 14.62 3.80
CA LYS A 194 5.04 15.98 3.30
C LYS A 194 6.25 16.05 2.37
N SER A 195 7.39 15.51 2.79
CA SER A 195 8.62 15.47 1.99
C SER A 195 8.43 14.77 0.64
N VAL A 196 7.65 13.71 0.61
CA VAL A 196 7.35 12.96 -0.62
C VAL A 196 6.42 13.73 -1.55
N LEU A 197 5.42 14.41 -1.00
CA LEU A 197 4.46 15.20 -1.79
C LEU A 197 5.07 16.50 -2.30
N ASP A 198 6.01 17.12 -1.56
CA ASP A 198 6.69 18.36 -1.93
C ASP A 198 7.69 18.20 -3.09
N GLY A 199 8.07 16.97 -3.45
CA GLY A 199 8.94 16.74 -4.59
C GLY A 199 10.38 17.22 -4.40
N GLY A 200 10.94 17.20 -3.17
CA GLY A 200 12.35 17.49 -2.91
C GLY A 200 13.30 16.65 -3.79
N ILE A 201 14.62 16.90 -3.77
CA ILE A 201 15.63 16.22 -4.62
C ILE A 201 15.49 14.70 -4.63
N GLY A 202 15.06 14.12 -3.50
CA GLY A 202 14.72 12.69 -3.35
C GLY A 202 13.21 12.39 -3.44
N GLY A 203 12.40 13.28 -4.00
CA GLY A 203 10.94 13.24 -4.03
C GLY A 203 10.31 12.00 -4.68
N ARG A 204 9.02 12.05 -4.84
CA ARG A 204 8.23 10.98 -5.44
C ARG A 204 8.70 10.68 -6.88
N PRO A 205 8.95 9.40 -7.24
CA PRO A 205 9.25 9.03 -8.62
C PRO A 205 8.06 9.30 -9.57
N ASP A 206 8.32 9.56 -10.84
CA ASP A 206 7.27 9.86 -11.84
C ASP A 206 6.30 8.69 -12.08
N ASN A 207 6.77 7.47 -11.82
CA ASN A 207 5.95 6.26 -11.91
C ASN A 207 5.10 5.97 -10.66
N VAL A 208 5.04 6.88 -9.68
CA VAL A 208 4.27 6.71 -8.44
C VAL A 208 3.27 7.83 -8.25
N LEU A 209 2.02 7.54 -7.92
CA LEU A 209 1.02 8.47 -7.38
C LEU A 209 0.63 8.08 -5.96
N VAL A 210 0.26 9.07 -5.15
CA VAL A 210 -0.23 8.86 -3.80
C VAL A 210 -1.75 9.08 -3.78
N TYR A 211 -2.49 8.04 -3.38
CA TYR A 211 -3.92 8.10 -3.09
C TYR A 211 -4.12 7.90 -1.60
N ALA A 212 -4.86 8.78 -0.97
CA ALA A 212 -5.15 8.68 0.45
C ALA A 212 -6.64 8.87 0.73
N THR A 213 -7.11 8.28 1.84
CA THR A 213 -8.45 8.54 2.35
C THR A 213 -8.38 9.14 3.74
N SER A 214 -9.36 9.92 4.13
CA SER A 214 -9.49 10.46 5.48
C SER A 214 -10.96 10.59 5.90
N ASN A 215 -11.24 10.39 7.16
CA ASN A 215 -12.55 10.67 7.73
C ASN A 215 -12.70 12.15 8.14
N ARG A 216 -11.65 12.94 8.01
CA ARG A 216 -11.62 14.38 8.32
C ARG A 216 -11.39 15.18 7.06
N ARG A 217 -12.01 16.35 6.97
CA ARG A 217 -11.75 17.29 5.87
C ARG A 217 -10.32 17.82 5.93
N HIS A 218 -9.84 18.15 7.12
CA HIS A 218 -8.45 18.51 7.37
C HIS A 218 -7.78 17.36 8.11
N LEU A 219 -6.58 17.00 7.73
CA LEU A 219 -5.87 15.83 8.24
C LEU A 219 -5.53 15.93 9.74
N MET A 220 -5.67 17.12 10.34
CA MET A 220 -5.43 17.39 11.75
C MET A 220 -6.70 17.80 12.52
N PRO A 221 -6.80 17.56 13.86
CA PRO A 221 -7.94 17.94 14.68
C PRO A 221 -8.12 19.45 14.78
N ARG A 222 -9.38 19.94 14.78
CA ARG A 222 -9.72 21.37 14.98
C ARG A 222 -9.33 21.88 16.37
N ASP A 223 -9.52 21.09 17.39
CA ASP A 223 -9.28 21.45 18.80
C ASP A 223 -7.81 21.83 19.09
N MET A 224 -6.89 21.33 18.25
CA MET A 224 -5.48 21.72 18.33
C MET A 224 -5.19 23.03 17.61
N ILE A 225 -5.96 23.37 16.60
CA ILE A 225 -5.86 24.66 15.88
C ILE A 225 -6.30 25.79 16.84
N GLU A 226 -7.32 25.55 17.67
CA GLU A 226 -7.83 26.52 18.64
C GLU A 226 -6.96 26.66 19.89
N ASN A 227 -6.38 25.56 20.38
CA ASN A 227 -5.53 25.57 21.60
C ASN A 227 -4.11 26.12 21.34
N GLU A 228 -3.54 25.94 20.16
CA GLU A 228 -2.24 26.51 19.79
C GLU A 228 -2.32 28.02 19.46
N THR A 229 -3.50 28.55 19.10
CA THR A 229 -3.71 30.00 18.95
C THR A 229 -3.54 30.77 20.25
N GLY A 230 -3.63 30.10 21.40
CA GLY A 230 -3.44 30.73 22.72
C GLY A 230 -1.98 30.79 23.22
N SER A 231 -1.04 30.02 22.66
CA SER A 231 0.33 29.91 23.18
C SER A 231 1.46 30.11 22.15
N ALA A 232 1.16 30.19 20.87
CA ALA A 232 2.17 30.34 19.81
C ALA A 232 2.45 31.82 19.48
N ILE A 233 3.72 32.14 19.26
CA ILE A 233 4.19 33.49 18.87
C ILE A 233 3.63 33.89 17.49
N ASN A 234 3.29 32.90 16.62
CA ASN A 234 2.60 33.08 15.33
C ASN A 234 1.58 31.97 15.09
N PRO A 235 0.33 32.12 15.56
CA PRO A 235 -0.72 31.09 15.35
C PRO A 235 -1.02 30.81 13.87
N SER A 236 -0.84 31.79 12.99
CA SER A 236 -1.09 31.67 11.53
C SER A 236 -0.12 30.71 10.84
N GLU A 237 1.16 30.68 11.20
CA GLU A 237 2.16 29.80 10.58
C GLU A 237 1.90 28.32 10.87
N ALA A 238 1.50 27.99 12.10
CA ALA A 238 1.15 26.61 12.47
C ALA A 238 -0.12 26.12 11.74
N ILE A 239 -1.09 26.99 11.52
CA ILE A 239 -2.31 26.70 10.74
C ILE A 239 -1.98 26.54 9.25
N GLU A 240 -1.16 27.43 8.69
CA GLU A 240 -0.74 27.38 7.29
C GLU A 240 0.08 26.11 7.02
N GLU A 241 0.95 25.71 7.90
CA GLU A 241 1.73 24.47 7.75
C GLU A 241 0.84 23.22 7.78
N LYS A 242 -0.21 23.20 8.60
CA LYS A 242 -1.16 22.10 8.73
C LYS A 242 -2.17 22.01 7.58
N VAL A 243 -2.57 23.12 7.01
CA VAL A 243 -3.40 23.19 5.79
C VAL A 243 -2.57 22.78 4.57
N SER A 244 -1.29 23.08 4.58
CA SER A 244 -0.39 22.92 3.44
C SER A 244 -0.22 21.48 2.96
N LEU A 245 -0.39 20.45 3.80
CA LEU A 245 -0.35 19.06 3.33
C LEU A 245 -1.56 18.72 2.45
N SER A 246 -2.72 19.25 2.79
CA SER A 246 -3.95 19.04 2.04
C SER A 246 -3.84 19.62 0.63
N ASP A 247 -3.21 20.78 0.50
CA ASP A 247 -3.06 21.50 -0.77
C ASP A 247 -2.07 20.80 -1.74
N ARG A 248 -1.25 19.88 -1.22
CA ARG A 248 -0.32 19.06 -2.03
C ARG A 248 -0.98 17.91 -2.77
N PHE A 249 -2.24 17.59 -2.43
CA PHE A 249 -3.05 16.70 -3.23
C PHE A 249 -3.74 17.52 -4.33
N GLY A 250 -3.34 17.30 -5.57
CA GLY A 250 -3.92 18.02 -6.70
C GLY A 250 -5.41 17.72 -6.93
N LEU A 251 -5.89 16.55 -6.44
CA LEU A 251 -7.32 16.22 -6.37
C LEU A 251 -7.76 16.03 -4.93
N TRP A 252 -8.61 16.95 -4.48
CA TRP A 252 -9.20 16.97 -3.15
C TRP A 252 -10.71 16.74 -3.25
N ILE A 253 -11.17 15.53 -2.97
CA ILE A 253 -12.53 15.09 -3.28
C ILE A 253 -13.28 14.73 -2.00
N GLY A 254 -14.42 15.42 -1.75
CA GLY A 254 -15.27 15.16 -0.60
C GLY A 254 -16.37 14.13 -0.88
N LEU A 255 -16.56 13.18 0.05
CA LEU A 255 -17.69 12.26 0.07
C LEU A 255 -18.55 12.57 1.31
N TYR A 256 -19.73 13.07 1.08
CA TYR A 256 -20.64 13.48 2.15
C TYR A 256 -21.51 12.30 2.61
N GLY A 257 -22.17 12.45 3.75
CA GLY A 257 -23.13 11.45 4.23
C GLY A 257 -24.31 11.31 3.27
N ALA A 258 -24.80 10.09 3.08
CA ALA A 258 -25.92 9.82 2.20
C ALA A 258 -27.23 10.39 2.75
N SER A 259 -28.01 11.03 1.88
CA SER A 259 -29.43 11.30 2.10
C SER A 259 -30.22 9.99 2.23
N GLN A 260 -31.49 10.08 2.59
CA GLN A 260 -32.36 8.89 2.64
C GLN A 260 -32.52 8.23 1.27
N ASP A 261 -32.67 9.04 0.22
CA ASP A 261 -32.86 8.52 -1.13
C ASP A 261 -31.59 7.89 -1.69
N GLU A 262 -30.44 8.53 -1.54
CA GLU A 262 -29.15 7.95 -1.90
C GLU A 262 -28.87 6.64 -1.14
N TYR A 263 -29.22 6.57 0.17
CA TYR A 263 -29.08 5.33 0.93
C TYR A 263 -29.95 4.21 0.34
N LEU A 264 -31.19 4.52 -0.03
CA LEU A 264 -32.11 3.56 -0.65
C LEU A 264 -31.66 3.14 -2.05
N GLU A 265 -31.08 4.04 -2.84
CA GLU A 265 -30.44 3.70 -4.11
C GLU A 265 -29.26 2.72 -3.93
N ILE A 266 -28.42 2.94 -2.92
CA ILE A 266 -27.34 2.01 -2.57
C ILE A 266 -27.91 0.63 -2.20
N VAL A 267 -28.93 0.58 -1.33
CA VAL A 267 -29.60 -0.66 -0.92
C VAL A 267 -30.18 -1.40 -2.12
N ASN A 268 -30.89 -0.70 -3.00
CA ASN A 268 -31.48 -1.28 -4.21
C ASN A 268 -30.38 -1.87 -5.12
N ALA A 269 -29.28 -1.14 -5.37
CA ALA A 269 -28.18 -1.61 -6.19
C ALA A 269 -27.57 -2.91 -5.64
N TYR A 270 -27.39 -3.01 -4.33
CA TYR A 270 -26.89 -4.23 -3.69
C TYR A 270 -27.91 -5.39 -3.75
N ALA A 271 -29.19 -5.11 -3.52
CA ALA A 271 -30.26 -6.12 -3.60
C ALA A 271 -30.39 -6.70 -5.02
N GLU A 272 -30.34 -5.84 -6.04
CA GLU A 272 -30.35 -6.24 -7.45
C GLU A 272 -29.11 -7.07 -7.81
N ALA A 273 -27.90 -6.63 -7.41
CA ALA A 273 -26.66 -7.36 -7.67
C ALA A 273 -26.66 -8.77 -7.08
N ARG A 274 -27.32 -8.94 -5.92
CA ARG A 274 -27.49 -10.26 -5.28
C ARG A 274 -28.78 -11.00 -5.69
N LYS A 275 -29.61 -10.40 -6.54
CA LYS A 275 -30.88 -10.97 -7.01
C LYS A 275 -31.75 -11.45 -5.84
N LEU A 276 -31.91 -10.58 -4.84
CA LEU A 276 -32.72 -10.92 -3.65
C LEU A 276 -34.19 -10.98 -3.98
N PRO A 277 -34.89 -12.05 -3.60
CA PRO A 277 -36.35 -12.20 -3.87
C PRO A 277 -37.18 -11.45 -2.81
N ILE A 278 -37.18 -10.14 -2.88
CA ILE A 278 -37.91 -9.26 -1.95
C ILE A 278 -38.66 -8.18 -2.74
N SER A 279 -39.86 -7.79 -2.25
CA SER A 279 -40.60 -6.68 -2.85
C SER A 279 -39.87 -5.34 -2.60
N PRO A 280 -39.98 -4.36 -3.53
CA PRO A 280 -39.39 -3.03 -3.32
C PRO A 280 -39.89 -2.34 -2.04
N GLU A 281 -41.17 -2.54 -1.69
CA GLU A 281 -41.78 -1.95 -0.50
C GLU A 281 -41.20 -2.54 0.80
N ASP A 282 -41.08 -3.86 0.86
CA ASP A 282 -40.48 -4.53 2.03
C ASP A 282 -38.98 -4.22 2.16
N LEU A 283 -38.26 -4.20 1.04
CA LEU A 283 -36.84 -3.81 1.03
C LEU A 283 -36.69 -2.39 1.59
N ARG A 284 -37.47 -1.42 1.11
CA ARG A 284 -37.44 -0.05 1.60
C ARG A 284 -37.78 0.04 3.10
N ARG A 285 -38.86 -0.62 3.53
CA ARG A 285 -39.28 -0.63 4.93
C ARG A 285 -38.22 -1.20 5.86
N LYS A 286 -37.70 -2.37 5.53
CA LYS A 286 -36.61 -3.05 6.31
C LYS A 286 -35.34 -2.22 6.32
N ALA A 287 -34.92 -1.66 5.18
CA ALA A 287 -33.71 -0.82 5.08
C ALA A 287 -33.79 0.44 5.95
N LEU A 288 -34.92 1.13 5.96
CA LEU A 288 -35.12 2.31 6.80
C LEU A 288 -35.13 1.95 8.30
N GLN A 289 -35.74 0.83 8.66
CA GLN A 289 -35.73 0.33 10.05
C GLN A 289 -34.30 0.00 10.48
N TRP A 290 -33.53 -0.66 9.61
CA TRP A 290 -32.08 -0.97 9.87
C TRP A 290 -31.25 0.29 10.06
N ALA A 291 -31.41 1.28 9.19
CA ALA A 291 -30.70 2.55 9.28
C ALA A 291 -31.01 3.31 10.57
N LEU A 292 -32.28 3.26 11.05
CA LEU A 292 -32.69 3.86 12.32
C LEU A 292 -31.96 3.21 13.51
N THR A 293 -31.88 1.88 13.56
CA THR A 293 -31.20 1.17 14.65
C THR A 293 -29.68 1.41 14.66
N ARG A 294 -29.08 1.68 13.48
CA ARG A 294 -27.63 1.99 13.36
C ARG A 294 -27.31 3.46 13.50
N GLY A 295 -28.31 4.35 13.54
CA GLY A 295 -28.13 5.80 13.65
C GLY A 295 -27.36 6.43 12.47
N SER A 296 -27.28 5.74 11.33
CA SER A 296 -26.47 6.17 10.19
C SER A 296 -27.03 5.65 8.86
N ARG A 297 -26.85 6.48 7.82
CA ARG A 297 -27.12 6.12 6.43
C ARG A 297 -25.82 6.20 5.66
N SER A 298 -25.28 5.04 5.27
CA SER A 298 -24.00 4.95 4.54
C SER A 298 -23.94 3.68 3.71
N GLY A 299 -23.03 3.62 2.76
CA GLY A 299 -22.78 2.42 1.97
C GLY A 299 -22.39 1.20 2.83
N ARG A 300 -21.67 1.41 3.93
CA ARG A 300 -21.35 0.33 4.89
C ARG A 300 -22.61 -0.20 5.57
N VAL A 301 -23.49 0.68 6.01
CA VAL A 301 -24.75 0.28 6.65
C VAL A 301 -25.66 -0.44 5.66
N ALA A 302 -25.70 0.01 4.40
CA ALA A 302 -26.44 -0.66 3.33
C ALA A 302 -25.89 -2.06 3.05
N ALA A 303 -24.57 -2.22 2.93
CA ALA A 303 -23.95 -3.51 2.72
C ALA A 303 -24.24 -4.50 3.86
N GLN A 304 -24.08 -4.04 5.12
CA GLN A 304 -24.39 -4.85 6.31
C GLN A 304 -25.87 -5.27 6.36
N PHE A 305 -26.78 -4.37 5.99
CA PHE A 305 -28.21 -4.69 5.88
C PHE A 305 -28.45 -5.78 4.83
N ILE A 306 -27.85 -5.66 3.67
CA ILE A 306 -28.03 -6.63 2.58
C ILE A 306 -27.37 -7.99 2.92
N ASP A 307 -26.26 -8.00 3.67
CA ASP A 307 -25.66 -9.24 4.17
C ASP A 307 -26.62 -9.98 5.12
N ASP A 308 -27.21 -9.25 6.08
CA ASP A 308 -28.18 -9.78 7.03
C ASP A 308 -29.47 -10.29 6.32
N LEU A 309 -30.01 -9.46 5.43
CA LEU A 309 -31.18 -9.81 4.63
C LEU A 309 -30.94 -11.03 3.71
N SER A 310 -29.73 -11.15 3.15
CA SER A 310 -29.38 -12.31 2.32
C SER A 310 -29.40 -13.59 3.13
N ALA A 311 -28.86 -13.53 4.36
CA ALA A 311 -28.89 -14.67 5.29
C ALA A 311 -30.32 -15.01 5.72
N GLU A 312 -31.18 -14.02 6.03
CA GLU A 312 -32.60 -14.19 6.35
C GLU A 312 -33.34 -14.89 5.22
N LEU A 313 -33.02 -14.55 3.97
CA LEU A 313 -33.64 -15.13 2.77
C LEU A 313 -32.97 -16.45 2.30
N GLY A 314 -32.00 -16.98 3.06
CA GLY A 314 -31.31 -18.22 2.73
C GLY A 314 -30.48 -18.14 1.44
N ARG A 315 -29.98 -16.97 1.08
CA ARG A 315 -29.12 -16.77 -0.09
C ARG A 315 -27.66 -16.71 0.35
N PRO A 316 -26.81 -17.69 -0.01
CA PRO A 316 -25.38 -17.62 0.23
C PRO A 316 -24.75 -16.50 -0.58
N LEU A 317 -23.57 -16.01 -0.09
CA LEU A 317 -22.73 -14.99 -0.73
C LEU A 317 -22.11 -15.48 -2.04
#